data_23b6ffc8fbf66415b1cdad79b065ba42
#
_entry.id   23b6ffc8fbf66415b1cdad79b065ba42
#
_cell.length_a   1.000
_cell.length_b   1.000
_cell.length_c   1.000
_cell.angle_alpha   90.00
_cell.angle_beta   90.00
_cell.angle_gamma   90.00
#
_symmetry.space_group_name_H-M   'P 1'
#
loop_
_entity.id
_entity.type
_entity.pdbx_description
1 polymer ?
#
loop_
_entity_poly.entity_id
_entity_poly.type
_entity_poly.pdbx_seq_one_letter_code
_entity_poly.pdbx_strand_id
1 'polypeptide(L)'
;VLAEEPVLGLSPKRILLSSRKVAPQSALSYLFALEDAPVDRPEVEIFPAYGRSNEVAQILRFIKARNLPLDQVLITAVNSHYYAPLLYAQAHQAGLPATFSEGLPVLYIAPGRFFNGLLQWIQGGWRETSLYRLFISGGTRISRPVEAGRLLRKAGIGWGRERCLPA
;
A
#
# COMPACT_ATOMS: atom_id res chain seq x y z
N VAL A 1 28.74 -11.48 -4.11
CA VAL A 1 28.60 -12.92 -3.75
C VAL A 1 27.33 -13.05 -2.94
N LEU A 2 26.25 -13.46 -3.62
CA LEU A 2 24.97 -13.76 -2.97
C LEU A 2 24.99 -15.25 -2.62
N ALA A 3 24.75 -15.56 -1.35
CA ALA A 3 24.64 -16.91 -0.86
C ALA A 3 23.41 -17.60 -1.47
N GLU A 4 23.61 -18.82 -1.98
CA GLU A 4 22.56 -19.67 -2.50
C GLU A 4 21.79 -20.29 -1.34
N GLU A 5 20.50 -19.99 -1.21
CA GLU A 5 19.59 -20.84 -0.46
C GLU A 5 18.87 -21.82 -1.39
N PRO A 6 18.87 -23.13 -1.08
CA PRO A 6 18.21 -24.11 -1.93
C PRO A 6 16.70 -24.08 -1.67
N VAL A 7 15.93 -23.55 -2.60
CA VAL A 7 14.48 -23.65 -2.60
C VAL A 7 14.05 -24.78 -3.52
N LEU A 8 13.50 -25.85 -2.88
CA LEU A 8 12.64 -26.86 -3.51
C LEU A 8 13.11 -27.44 -4.85
N GLY A 9 14.17 -28.26 -4.85
CA GLY A 9 14.41 -29.23 -5.92
C GLY A 9 14.61 -28.71 -7.33
N LEU A 10 14.71 -27.41 -7.54
CA LEU A 10 15.04 -26.77 -8.81
C LEU A 10 16.54 -26.51 -8.84
N SER A 11 17.23 -27.10 -9.82
CA SER A 11 18.63 -26.77 -10.09
C SER A 11 18.81 -25.27 -10.19
N PRO A 12 19.74 -24.64 -9.44
CA PRO A 12 19.93 -23.21 -9.48
C PRO A 12 20.35 -22.80 -10.90
N LYS A 13 19.46 -22.10 -11.58
CA LYS A 13 19.79 -21.47 -12.84
C LYS A 13 20.76 -20.33 -12.51
N ARG A 14 22.05 -20.53 -12.80
CA ARG A 14 23.08 -19.53 -12.59
C ARG A 14 22.74 -18.31 -13.45
N ILE A 15 22.16 -17.28 -12.87
CA ILE A 15 21.95 -15.99 -13.52
C ILE A 15 23.28 -15.26 -13.42
N LEU A 16 24.07 -15.31 -14.46
CA LEU A 16 25.21 -14.44 -14.63
C LEU A 16 24.66 -13.04 -14.93
N LEU A 17 24.56 -12.21 -13.88
CA LEU A 17 24.43 -10.79 -14.07
C LEU A 17 25.74 -10.29 -14.69
N SER A 18 25.81 -10.28 -16.01
CA SER A 18 26.87 -9.59 -16.72
C SER A 18 26.71 -8.11 -16.34
N SER A 19 27.73 -7.54 -15.73
CA SER A 19 27.84 -6.09 -15.57
C SER A 19 28.11 -5.48 -16.94
N ARG A 20 27.13 -5.52 -17.84
CA ARG A 20 27.15 -4.66 -19.01
C ARG A 20 27.15 -3.26 -18.47
N LYS A 21 28.21 -2.49 -18.70
CA LYS A 21 28.21 -1.06 -18.46
C LYS A 21 27.09 -0.47 -19.32
N VAL A 22 25.88 -0.46 -18.80
CA VAL A 22 24.79 0.33 -19.37
C VAL A 22 25.26 1.76 -19.21
N ALA A 23 25.36 2.47 -20.32
CA ALA A 23 25.67 3.89 -20.26
C ALA A 23 24.69 4.52 -19.26
N PRO A 24 25.18 5.24 -18.25
CA PRO A 24 24.33 5.77 -17.22
C PRO A 24 23.33 6.72 -17.85
N GLN A 25 22.06 6.35 -17.77
CA GLN A 25 20.96 7.12 -18.35
C GLN A 25 20.52 8.28 -17.43
N SER A 26 21.10 8.38 -16.25
CA SER A 26 20.75 9.36 -15.24
C SER A 26 22.00 9.79 -14.49
N ALA A 27 22.15 11.08 -14.22
CA ALA A 27 23.25 11.58 -13.40
C ALA A 27 23.17 11.13 -11.93
N LEU A 28 22.05 10.60 -11.48
CA LEU A 28 21.97 9.88 -10.19
C LEU A 28 22.86 8.64 -10.17
N SER A 29 23.19 8.06 -11.32
CA SER A 29 24.13 6.94 -11.45
C SER A 29 25.54 7.32 -11.01
N TYR A 30 25.88 8.61 -11.01
CA TYR A 30 27.18 9.16 -10.60
C TYR A 30 27.19 9.70 -9.17
N LEU A 31 26.12 9.50 -8.40
CA LEU A 31 26.01 10.04 -7.04
C LEU A 31 27.20 9.61 -6.14
N PHE A 32 27.76 8.45 -6.41
CA PHE A 32 28.91 7.88 -5.68
C PHE A 32 30.20 7.77 -6.50
N ALA A 33 30.18 8.27 -7.74
CA ALA A 33 31.32 8.26 -8.66
C ALA A 33 31.40 9.59 -9.42
N LEU A 34 31.63 10.68 -8.68
CA LEU A 34 31.64 12.05 -9.20
C LEU A 34 32.70 12.32 -10.26
N GLU A 35 33.80 11.55 -10.25
CA GLU A 35 34.90 11.68 -11.19
C GLU A 35 34.51 11.32 -12.65
N ASP A 36 33.53 10.43 -12.77
CA ASP A 36 33.03 9.98 -14.07
C ASP A 36 31.75 10.72 -14.51
N ALA A 37 31.29 11.71 -13.74
CA ALA A 37 30.03 12.38 -13.99
C ALA A 37 30.12 13.25 -15.28
N PRO A 38 29.16 13.12 -16.22
CA PRO A 38 29.10 14.00 -17.37
C PRO A 38 28.84 15.44 -16.94
N VAL A 39 29.29 16.39 -17.77
CA VAL A 39 29.12 17.83 -17.52
C VAL A 39 27.64 18.24 -17.51
N ASP A 40 26.79 17.51 -18.21
CA ASP A 40 25.34 17.74 -18.22
C ASP A 40 24.72 17.31 -16.89
N ARG A 41 24.28 18.29 -16.12
CA ARG A 41 23.60 18.05 -14.85
C ARG A 41 22.17 17.55 -15.10
N PRO A 42 21.71 16.53 -14.38
CA PRO A 42 20.33 16.15 -14.46
C PRO A 42 19.45 17.27 -13.93
N GLU A 43 18.26 17.36 -14.43
CA GLU A 43 17.24 18.19 -13.84
C GLU A 43 16.81 17.57 -12.48
N VAL A 44 17.39 18.09 -11.40
CA VAL A 44 17.06 17.70 -10.04
C VAL A 44 16.26 18.82 -9.40
N GLU A 45 15.04 18.51 -9.00
CA GLU A 45 14.20 19.44 -8.26
C GLU A 45 14.11 19.01 -6.79
N ILE A 46 14.46 19.90 -5.87
CA ILE A 46 14.40 19.68 -4.44
C ILE A 46 13.32 20.59 -3.86
N PHE A 47 12.35 19.99 -3.18
CA PHE A 47 11.28 20.75 -2.55
C PHE A 47 11.13 20.36 -1.07
N PRO A 48 10.92 21.35 -0.19
CA PRO A 48 10.62 21.09 1.21
C PRO A 48 9.14 20.71 1.37
N ALA A 49 8.85 19.77 2.28
CA ALA A 49 7.49 19.44 2.66
C ALA A 49 7.36 19.33 4.19
N TYR A 50 6.28 19.86 4.73
CA TYR A 50 5.98 19.76 6.15
C TYR A 50 5.19 18.47 6.45
N GLY A 51 5.92 17.44 6.84
CA GLY A 51 5.35 16.13 7.19
C GLY A 51 5.08 15.22 5.99
N ARG A 52 5.13 13.92 6.26
CA ARG A 52 5.07 12.85 5.25
C ARG A 52 3.83 12.91 4.35
N SER A 53 2.68 13.27 4.92
CA SER A 53 1.44 13.35 4.14
C SER A 53 1.50 14.46 3.07
N ASN A 54 2.07 15.61 3.42
CA ASN A 54 2.23 16.71 2.48
C ASN A 54 3.31 16.43 1.43
N GLU A 55 4.37 15.72 1.82
CA GLU A 55 5.40 15.26 0.89
C GLU A 55 4.80 14.36 -0.20
N VAL A 56 4.05 13.33 0.18
CA VAL A 56 3.35 12.47 -0.77
C VAL A 56 2.36 13.25 -1.63
N ALA A 57 1.57 14.15 -1.03
CA ALA A 57 0.64 14.98 -1.78
C ALA A 57 1.33 15.85 -2.82
N GLN A 58 2.49 16.40 -2.49
CA GLN A 58 3.27 17.24 -3.40
C GLN A 58 3.87 16.43 -4.55
N ILE A 59 4.40 15.23 -4.28
CA ILE A 59 4.88 14.31 -5.31
C ILE A 59 3.74 13.97 -6.30
N LEU A 60 2.56 13.59 -5.81
CA LEU A 60 1.42 13.25 -6.66
C LEU A 60 0.91 14.45 -7.49
N ARG A 61 0.92 15.66 -6.90
CA ARG A 61 0.59 16.89 -7.65
C ARG A 61 1.60 17.16 -8.74
N PHE A 62 2.88 16.98 -8.46
CA PHE A 62 3.95 17.15 -9.44
C PHE A 62 3.81 16.21 -10.62
N ILE A 63 3.59 14.91 -10.36
CA ILE A 63 3.35 13.90 -11.40
C ILE A 63 2.17 14.31 -12.27
N LYS A 64 1.08 14.74 -11.64
CA LYS A 64 -0.16 15.11 -12.34
C LYS A 64 -0.01 16.41 -13.13
N ALA A 65 0.64 17.42 -12.55
CA ALA A 65 0.84 18.71 -13.20
C ALA A 65 1.74 18.63 -14.45
N ARG A 66 2.73 17.75 -14.42
CA ARG A 66 3.63 17.50 -15.56
C ARG A 66 3.11 16.42 -16.52
N ASN A 67 1.97 15.83 -16.23
CA ASN A 67 1.38 14.74 -17.02
C ASN A 67 2.38 13.63 -17.34
N LEU A 68 3.17 13.24 -16.32
CA LEU A 68 4.22 12.22 -16.50
C LEU A 68 3.59 10.87 -16.80
N PRO A 69 4.15 10.08 -17.75
CA PRO A 69 3.73 8.70 -17.98
C PRO A 69 3.97 7.87 -16.71
N LEU A 70 2.89 7.29 -16.16
CA LEU A 70 2.94 6.62 -14.85
C LEU A 70 3.83 5.37 -14.84
N ASP A 71 4.01 4.73 -15.97
CA ASP A 71 4.91 3.59 -16.19
C ASP A 71 6.40 3.96 -16.12
N GLN A 72 6.71 5.26 -16.22
CA GLN A 72 8.07 5.80 -16.11
C GLN A 72 8.35 6.45 -14.75
N VAL A 73 7.38 6.46 -13.84
CA VAL A 73 7.53 7.08 -12.53
C VAL A 73 7.89 6.02 -11.49
N LEU A 74 9.04 6.20 -10.85
CA LEU A 74 9.47 5.42 -9.70
C LEU A 74 9.53 6.31 -8.46
N ILE A 75 8.82 5.93 -7.39
CA ILE A 75 8.87 6.60 -6.10
C ILE A 75 9.61 5.68 -5.13
N THR A 76 10.71 6.17 -4.58
CA THR A 76 11.48 5.46 -3.55
C THR A 76 11.41 6.20 -2.22
N ALA A 77 11.43 5.45 -1.13
CA ALA A 77 11.45 6.00 0.21
C ALA A 77 12.40 5.19 1.10
N VAL A 78 13.08 5.86 2.03
CA VAL A 78 13.98 5.21 3.00
C VAL A 78 13.22 4.21 3.89
N ASN A 79 11.93 4.50 4.17
CA ASN A 79 11.07 3.65 4.96
C ASN A 79 9.72 3.47 4.26
N SER A 80 9.65 2.45 3.41
CA SER A 80 8.45 2.08 2.63
C SER A 80 7.24 1.81 3.52
N HIS A 81 7.45 1.23 4.71
CA HIS A 81 6.37 0.88 5.63
C HIS A 81 5.52 2.09 6.06
N TYR A 82 6.12 3.27 6.20
CA TYR A 82 5.38 4.50 6.53
C TYR A 82 4.81 5.20 5.30
N TYR A 83 5.53 5.18 4.17
CA TYR A 83 5.13 5.93 2.98
C TYR A 83 4.15 5.17 2.10
N ALA A 84 4.27 3.85 1.98
CA ALA A 84 3.41 3.06 1.10
C ALA A 84 1.90 3.20 1.43
N PRO A 85 1.45 3.16 2.70
CA PRO A 85 0.04 3.39 3.02
C PRO A 85 -0.45 4.80 2.68
N LEU A 86 0.38 5.82 2.91
CA LEU A 86 0.04 7.20 2.59
C LEU A 86 -0.07 7.39 1.07
N LEU A 87 0.91 6.86 0.34
CA LEU A 87 0.93 6.88 -1.11
C LEU A 87 -0.29 6.15 -1.68
N TYR A 88 -0.61 4.96 -1.16
CA TYR A 88 -1.78 4.20 -1.58
C TYR A 88 -3.08 5.00 -1.41
N ALA A 89 -3.30 5.56 -0.22
CA ALA A 89 -4.52 6.30 0.08
C ALA A 89 -4.66 7.54 -0.81
N GLN A 90 -3.59 8.33 -0.95
CA GLN A 90 -3.62 9.58 -1.72
C GLN A 90 -3.62 9.35 -3.23
N ALA A 91 -2.88 8.35 -3.73
CA ALA A 91 -2.90 7.98 -5.13
C ALA A 91 -4.30 7.47 -5.56
N HIS A 92 -4.92 6.64 -4.71
CA HIS A 92 -6.29 6.17 -4.94
C HIS A 92 -7.30 7.33 -5.00
N GLN A 93 -7.20 8.30 -4.07
CA GLN A 93 -8.04 9.51 -4.09
C GLN A 93 -7.80 10.37 -5.33
N ALA A 94 -6.56 10.43 -5.80
CA ALA A 94 -6.19 11.19 -6.99
C ALA A 94 -6.52 10.47 -8.31
N GLY A 95 -6.99 9.22 -8.25
CA GLY A 95 -7.25 8.38 -9.43
C GLY A 95 -5.96 7.93 -10.15
N LEU A 96 -4.83 7.88 -9.44
CA LEU A 96 -3.55 7.46 -9.99
C LEU A 96 -3.29 5.99 -9.61
N PRO A 97 -3.17 5.08 -10.59
CA PRO A 97 -2.78 3.70 -10.32
C PRO A 97 -1.33 3.64 -9.81
N ALA A 98 -1.09 2.83 -8.79
CA ALA A 98 0.23 2.63 -8.22
C ALA A 98 0.43 1.15 -7.87
N THR A 99 1.65 0.64 -8.07
CA THR A 99 2.08 -0.69 -7.65
C THR A 99 3.14 -0.56 -6.56
N PHE A 100 3.21 -1.55 -5.68
CA PHE A 100 4.10 -1.53 -4.53
C PHE A 100 4.96 -2.79 -4.54
N SER A 101 6.27 -2.66 -4.64
CA SER A 101 7.21 -3.79 -4.72
C SER A 101 7.16 -4.70 -3.50
N GLU A 102 7.03 -4.12 -2.31
CA GLU A 102 6.92 -4.86 -1.04
C GLU A 102 5.47 -5.21 -0.68
N GLY A 103 4.50 -4.84 -1.54
CA GLY A 103 3.09 -4.95 -1.25
C GLY A 103 2.60 -3.93 -0.23
N LEU A 104 1.36 -4.11 0.19
CA LEU A 104 0.73 -3.30 1.24
C LEU A 104 0.20 -4.22 2.33
N PRO A 105 0.24 -3.79 3.62
CA PRO A 105 -0.41 -4.56 4.67
C PRO A 105 -1.88 -4.80 4.33
N VAL A 106 -2.33 -6.03 4.51
CA VAL A 106 -3.67 -6.50 4.10
C VAL A 106 -4.81 -5.64 4.67
N LEU A 107 -4.58 -4.95 5.78
CA LEU A 107 -5.56 -4.06 6.42
C LEU A 107 -5.85 -2.77 5.62
N TYR A 108 -5.00 -2.42 4.67
CA TYR A 108 -5.25 -1.23 3.82
C TYR A 108 -6.18 -1.50 2.66
N ILE A 109 -6.41 -2.77 2.31
CA ILE A 109 -7.35 -3.17 1.27
C ILE A 109 -8.70 -3.59 1.87
N ALA A 110 -9.79 -3.38 1.12
CA ALA A 110 -11.15 -3.67 1.61
C ALA A 110 -11.35 -5.15 2.04
N PRO A 111 -10.91 -6.17 1.28
CA PRO A 111 -11.02 -7.57 1.70
C PRO A 111 -10.28 -7.86 3.00
N GLY A 112 -9.10 -7.26 3.19
CA GLY A 112 -8.30 -7.46 4.41
C GLY A 112 -8.95 -6.83 5.64
N ARG A 113 -9.51 -5.63 5.51
CA ARG A 113 -10.29 -5.01 6.58
C ARG A 113 -11.50 -5.84 6.97
N PHE A 114 -12.22 -6.37 5.97
CA PHE A 114 -13.36 -7.25 6.20
C PHE A 114 -12.94 -8.50 6.98
N PHE A 115 -11.91 -9.19 6.50
CA PHE A 115 -11.44 -10.43 7.13
C PHE A 115 -10.95 -10.20 8.57
N ASN A 116 -10.18 -9.13 8.79
CA ASN A 116 -9.75 -8.77 10.13
C ASN A 116 -10.93 -8.39 11.04
N GLY A 117 -11.88 -7.64 10.53
CA GLY A 117 -13.10 -7.29 11.27
C GLY A 117 -13.94 -8.51 11.63
N LEU A 118 -14.03 -9.48 10.73
CA LEU A 118 -14.71 -10.76 10.96
C LEU A 118 -14.01 -11.56 12.08
N LEU A 119 -12.68 -11.67 12.02
CA LEU A 119 -11.91 -12.32 13.08
C LEU A 119 -12.09 -11.64 14.44
N GLN A 120 -12.01 -10.32 14.47
CA GLN A 120 -12.24 -9.55 15.70
C GLN A 120 -13.66 -9.74 16.24
N TRP A 121 -14.67 -9.85 15.40
CA TRP A 121 -16.03 -10.13 15.81
C TRP A 121 -16.16 -11.51 16.45
N ILE A 122 -15.61 -12.56 15.81
CA ILE A 122 -15.62 -13.93 16.33
C ILE A 122 -14.85 -14.01 17.65
N GLN A 123 -13.60 -13.53 17.67
CA GLN A 123 -12.73 -13.57 18.86
C GLN A 123 -13.26 -12.70 20.01
N GLY A 124 -13.94 -11.61 19.68
CA GLY A 124 -14.52 -10.68 20.64
C GLY A 124 -15.86 -11.15 21.25
N GLY A 125 -16.25 -12.42 21.04
CA GLY A 125 -17.47 -12.99 21.62
C GLY A 125 -18.75 -12.55 20.92
N TRP A 126 -18.69 -12.32 19.60
CA TRP A 126 -19.86 -12.05 18.74
C TRP A 126 -20.61 -10.76 19.13
N ARG A 127 -19.89 -9.73 19.53
CA ARG A 127 -20.47 -8.46 19.96
C ARG A 127 -21.08 -7.69 18.80
N GLU A 128 -22.28 -7.16 18.99
CA GLU A 128 -23.00 -6.31 18.03
C GLU A 128 -22.13 -5.12 17.56
N THR A 129 -21.43 -4.47 18.47
CA THR A 129 -20.59 -3.31 18.17
C THR A 129 -19.44 -3.64 17.20
N SER A 130 -18.86 -4.85 17.29
CA SER A 130 -17.83 -5.31 16.37
C SER A 130 -18.42 -5.64 15.01
N LEU A 131 -19.61 -6.24 14.97
CA LEU A 131 -20.35 -6.50 13.75
C LEU A 131 -20.75 -5.21 13.01
N TYR A 132 -21.21 -4.22 13.77
CA TYR A 132 -21.52 -2.90 13.23
C TYR A 132 -20.29 -2.26 12.58
N ARG A 133 -19.13 -2.28 13.26
CA ARG A 133 -17.86 -1.79 12.69
C ARG A 133 -17.48 -2.52 11.42
N LEU A 134 -17.72 -3.84 11.36
CA LEU A 134 -17.49 -4.62 10.16
C LEU A 134 -18.35 -4.14 8.99
N PHE A 135 -19.63 -3.81 9.23
CA PHE A 135 -20.53 -3.31 8.18
C PHE A 135 -20.07 -1.96 7.63
N ILE A 136 -19.63 -1.03 8.48
CA ILE A 136 -19.19 0.31 8.06
C ILE A 136 -17.75 0.35 7.53
N SER A 137 -16.97 -0.74 7.67
CA SER A 137 -15.56 -0.79 7.23
C SER A 137 -15.37 -0.71 5.72
N GLY A 138 -16.47 -0.78 4.94
CA GLY A 138 -16.45 -0.77 3.47
C GLY A 138 -16.03 -2.10 2.84
N GLY A 139 -15.79 -3.15 3.65
CA GLY A 139 -15.47 -4.49 3.17
C GLY A 139 -16.68 -5.37 2.85
N THR A 140 -17.87 -4.94 3.27
CA THR A 140 -19.14 -5.65 3.03
C THR A 140 -19.92 -4.98 1.90
N ARG A 141 -20.62 -5.78 1.10
CA ARG A 141 -21.55 -5.26 0.08
C ARG A 141 -22.93 -4.92 0.67
N ILE A 142 -22.98 -4.35 1.86
CA ILE A 142 -24.24 -3.91 2.47
C ILE A 142 -24.55 -2.51 1.95
N SER A 143 -25.67 -2.38 1.26
CA SER A 143 -26.10 -1.10 0.66
C SER A 143 -26.41 -0.01 1.68
N ARG A 144 -26.83 -0.40 2.90
CA ARG A 144 -27.21 0.53 3.98
C ARG A 144 -26.63 0.10 5.34
N PRO A 145 -25.31 0.22 5.52
CA PRO A 145 -24.63 -0.34 6.69
C PRO A 145 -25.09 0.30 8.02
N VAL A 146 -25.43 1.60 8.01
CA VAL A 146 -25.92 2.31 9.19
C VAL A 146 -27.31 1.81 9.60
N GLU A 147 -28.19 1.58 8.65
CA GLU A 147 -29.53 1.04 8.91
C GLU A 147 -29.45 -0.40 9.41
N ALA A 148 -28.59 -1.22 8.79
CA ALA A 148 -28.34 -2.58 9.27
C ALA A 148 -27.87 -2.61 10.73
N GLY A 149 -26.98 -1.69 11.11
CA GLY A 149 -26.56 -1.53 12.50
C GLY A 149 -27.66 -1.11 13.45
N ARG A 150 -28.55 -0.23 13.01
CA ARG A 150 -29.76 0.16 13.81
C ARG A 150 -30.69 -1.02 14.01
N LEU A 151 -30.89 -1.86 12.99
CA LEU A 151 -31.71 -3.06 13.09
C LEU A 151 -31.12 -4.07 14.05
N LEU A 152 -29.78 -4.30 14.02
CA LEU A 152 -29.10 -5.16 14.98
C LEU A 152 -29.33 -4.72 16.43
N ARG A 153 -29.24 -3.43 16.71
CA ARG A 153 -29.55 -2.88 18.04
C ARG A 153 -31.01 -3.09 18.44
N LYS A 154 -31.92 -2.84 17.50
CA LYS A 154 -33.35 -3.03 17.72
C LYS A 154 -33.72 -4.49 18.00
N ALA A 155 -33.02 -5.42 17.35
CA ALA A 155 -33.17 -6.86 17.56
C ALA A 155 -32.65 -7.36 18.91
N GLY A 156 -31.96 -6.51 19.68
CA GLY A 156 -31.42 -6.87 21.00
C GLY A 156 -30.27 -7.86 20.97
N ILE A 157 -29.61 -8.02 19.80
CA ILE A 157 -28.45 -8.88 19.63
C ILE A 157 -27.24 -8.16 20.22
N GLY A 158 -27.02 -8.31 21.53
CA GLY A 158 -25.92 -7.63 22.20
C GLY A 158 -24.59 -8.35 22.07
N TRP A 159 -24.57 -9.63 22.38
CA TRP A 159 -23.38 -10.47 22.37
C TRP A 159 -23.76 -11.97 22.44
N GLY A 160 -22.83 -12.84 22.03
CA GLY A 160 -22.99 -14.29 22.05
C GLY A 160 -23.47 -14.87 20.73
N ARG A 161 -22.93 -16.03 20.39
CA ARG A 161 -23.21 -16.74 19.13
C ARG A 161 -24.68 -17.15 19.02
N GLU A 162 -25.23 -17.62 20.12
CA GLU A 162 -26.60 -18.18 20.20
C GLU A 162 -27.65 -17.13 19.83
N ARG A 163 -27.36 -15.86 20.07
CA ARG A 163 -28.30 -14.77 19.74
C ARG A 163 -28.22 -14.32 18.28
N CYS A 164 -27.18 -14.74 17.56
CA CYS A 164 -27.02 -14.44 16.14
C CYS A 164 -27.61 -15.55 15.26
N LEU A 165 -27.99 -16.68 15.82
CA LEU A 165 -28.64 -17.78 15.11
C LEU A 165 -30.15 -17.66 15.31
N PRO A 166 -30.97 -17.86 14.25
CA PRO A 166 -32.42 -17.96 14.42
C PRO A 166 -32.71 -19.18 15.32
N ALA A 167 -33.64 -18.98 16.27
CA ALA A 167 -34.13 -20.05 17.10
C ALA A 167 -34.92 -21.06 16.26
#